data_94968db37120f533e33ffd22c3329d65
#
_entry.id   94968db37120f533e33ffd22c3329d65
#
_cell.length_a   1.000
_cell.length_b   1.000
_cell.length_c   1.000
_cell.angle_alpha   90.00
_cell.angle_beta   90.00
_cell.angle_gamma   90.00
#
_symmetry.space_group_name_H-M   'P 1'
#
loop_
_entity.id
_entity.type
_entity.pdbx_description
1 polymer ?
#
loop_
_entity_poly.entity_id
_entity_poly.type
_entity_poly.pdbx_seq_one_letter_code
_entity_poly.pdbx_strand_id
1 'polypeptide(L)'
;MAQSLTRVHFQVFLILLLCFAAAGYAGYLAMHDLQLSSYQHRASQTARAASDRITELLTQQRQRLEKIAGQPGVLGVLQRGVPAERERKEDEIKSMLPGAVAVRLLPRNGPGTMPSTETLDRACLDFIRRVSMANTPVAPEFHAIGAATEHYDIAVAVRDENRKPAGYLLASFARAPLQSAIELALPPGGYMELQQAMADDQWQTVIALGQVASAGTASVVSTPSDSRWTLMFQSGEVPSAILSGNRIFYFAFILLAL
;
A
#
# COMPACT_ATOMS: atom_id res chain seq x y z
N MET A 1 -70.69 -24.36 18.30
CA MET A 1 -69.82 -24.79 17.19
C MET A 1 -69.10 -23.57 16.42
N ALA A 2 -69.78 -22.46 16.25
CA ALA A 2 -69.17 -21.31 15.52
C ALA A 2 -67.91 -20.70 16.17
N GLN A 3 -67.80 -20.63 17.50
CA GLN A 3 -66.66 -20.07 18.24
C GLN A 3 -65.36 -20.90 18.14
N SER A 4 -65.47 -22.21 17.88
CA SER A 4 -64.29 -23.07 17.74
C SER A 4 -63.65 -22.90 16.33
N LEU A 5 -64.45 -22.64 15.30
CA LEU A 5 -63.99 -22.46 13.93
C LEU A 5 -63.21 -21.16 13.76
N THR A 6 -63.68 -20.08 14.39
CA THR A 6 -62.99 -18.77 14.38
C THR A 6 -61.64 -18.81 15.08
N ARG A 7 -61.49 -19.56 16.19
CA ARG A 7 -60.22 -19.77 16.88
C ARG A 7 -59.18 -20.51 16.01
N VAL A 8 -59.62 -21.56 15.31
CA VAL A 8 -58.73 -22.31 14.40
C VAL A 8 -58.24 -21.44 13.25
N HIS A 9 -59.14 -20.69 12.63
CA HIS A 9 -58.75 -19.79 11.53
C HIS A 9 -57.77 -18.70 12.03
N PHE A 10 -57.96 -18.12 13.20
CA PHE A 10 -57.07 -17.14 13.78
C PHE A 10 -55.67 -17.73 14.09
N GLN A 11 -55.62 -18.98 14.63
CA GLN A 11 -54.36 -19.66 14.88
C GLN A 11 -53.59 -19.96 13.59
N VAL A 12 -54.26 -20.45 12.56
CA VAL A 12 -53.66 -20.70 11.23
C VAL A 12 -53.13 -19.40 10.63
N PHE A 13 -53.92 -18.31 10.70
CA PHE A 13 -53.49 -17.01 10.23
C PHE A 13 -52.25 -16.49 10.96
N LEU A 14 -52.19 -16.63 12.30
CA LEU A 14 -51.05 -16.20 13.10
C LEU A 14 -49.77 -17.00 12.75
N ILE A 15 -49.94 -18.35 12.57
CA ILE A 15 -48.80 -19.21 12.17
C ILE A 15 -48.26 -18.81 10.79
N LEU A 16 -49.17 -18.58 9.81
CA LEU A 16 -48.75 -18.12 8.49
C LEU A 16 -48.02 -16.76 8.54
N LEU A 17 -48.53 -15.83 9.33
CA LEU A 17 -47.93 -14.52 9.54
C LEU A 17 -46.51 -14.65 10.12
N LEU A 18 -46.32 -15.48 11.12
CA LEU A 18 -45.00 -15.76 11.72
C LEU A 18 -44.04 -16.44 10.74
N CYS A 19 -44.55 -17.36 9.91
CA CYS A 19 -43.75 -17.99 8.85
C CYS A 19 -43.28 -16.96 7.81
N PHE A 20 -44.19 -16.07 7.38
CA PHE A 20 -43.82 -15.00 6.44
C PHE A 20 -42.81 -14.02 7.04
N ALA A 21 -42.98 -13.62 8.29
CA ALA A 21 -42.06 -12.77 9.02
C ALA A 21 -40.64 -13.41 9.14
N ALA A 22 -40.62 -14.70 9.51
CA ALA A 22 -39.37 -15.48 9.63
C ALA A 22 -38.67 -15.62 8.26
N ALA A 23 -39.42 -15.94 7.20
CA ALA A 23 -38.85 -16.03 5.84
C ALA A 23 -38.34 -14.68 5.34
N GLY A 24 -39.08 -13.60 5.59
CA GLY A 24 -38.64 -12.23 5.23
C GLY A 24 -37.37 -11.83 5.99
N TYR A 25 -37.29 -12.16 7.28
CA TYR A 25 -36.09 -11.91 8.09
C TYR A 25 -34.87 -12.71 7.60
N ALA A 26 -35.07 -14.00 7.31
CA ALA A 26 -33.99 -14.84 6.77
C ALA A 26 -33.50 -14.35 5.40
N GLY A 27 -34.44 -13.95 4.53
CA GLY A 27 -34.11 -13.32 3.23
C GLY A 27 -33.32 -12.02 3.39
N TYR A 28 -33.70 -11.18 4.34
CA TYR A 28 -32.99 -9.94 4.67
C TYR A 28 -31.54 -10.24 5.16
N LEU A 29 -31.35 -11.18 6.07
CA LEU A 29 -30.02 -11.56 6.56
C LEU A 29 -29.14 -12.08 5.41
N ALA A 30 -29.67 -12.96 4.57
CA ALA A 30 -28.94 -13.50 3.42
C ALA A 30 -28.55 -12.38 2.44
N MET A 31 -29.41 -11.42 2.16
CA MET A 31 -29.12 -10.30 1.27
C MET A 31 -28.11 -9.34 1.88
N HIS A 32 -28.18 -9.10 3.17
CA HIS A 32 -27.21 -8.30 3.92
C HIS A 32 -25.81 -8.92 3.86
N ASP A 33 -25.70 -10.22 4.10
CA ASP A 33 -24.42 -10.94 4.05
C ASP A 33 -23.81 -10.93 2.64
N LEU A 34 -24.64 -11.11 1.60
CA LEU A 34 -24.21 -11.02 0.21
C LEU A 34 -23.70 -9.63 -0.14
N GLN A 35 -24.38 -8.58 0.31
CA GLN A 35 -23.94 -7.20 0.08
C GLN A 35 -22.62 -6.89 0.79
N LEU A 36 -22.49 -7.30 2.05
CA LEU A 36 -21.27 -7.12 2.84
C LEU A 36 -20.09 -7.87 2.21
N SER A 37 -20.31 -9.13 1.80
CA SER A 37 -19.31 -9.95 1.11
C SER A 37 -18.87 -9.32 -0.22
N SER A 38 -19.81 -8.84 -1.04
CA SER A 38 -19.52 -8.19 -2.31
C SER A 38 -18.74 -6.87 -2.11
N TYR A 39 -19.06 -6.13 -1.06
CA TYR A 39 -18.37 -4.91 -0.67
C TYR A 39 -16.92 -5.19 -0.25
N GLN A 40 -16.71 -6.16 0.66
CA GLN A 40 -15.38 -6.58 1.10
C GLN A 40 -14.53 -7.11 -0.07
N HIS A 41 -15.14 -7.86 -0.99
CA HIS A 41 -14.47 -8.37 -2.17
C HIS A 41 -13.98 -7.23 -3.08
N ARG A 42 -14.83 -6.24 -3.38
CA ARG A 42 -14.45 -5.05 -4.15
C ARG A 42 -13.35 -4.24 -3.47
N ALA A 43 -13.47 -4.02 -2.17
CA ALA A 43 -12.45 -3.33 -1.39
C ALA A 43 -11.09 -4.07 -1.46
N SER A 44 -11.11 -5.39 -1.32
CA SER A 44 -9.90 -6.22 -1.46
C SER A 44 -9.29 -6.17 -2.85
N GLN A 45 -10.11 -6.19 -3.90
CA GLN A 45 -9.62 -6.04 -5.28
C GLN A 45 -8.97 -4.67 -5.51
N THR A 46 -9.57 -3.61 -4.99
CA THR A 46 -9.04 -2.24 -5.08
C THR A 46 -7.68 -2.12 -4.37
N ALA A 47 -7.59 -2.61 -3.13
CA ALA A 47 -6.34 -2.60 -2.36
C ALA A 47 -5.24 -3.42 -3.07
N ARG A 48 -5.57 -4.59 -3.61
CA ARG A 48 -4.63 -5.41 -4.39
C ARG A 48 -4.17 -4.71 -5.65
N ALA A 49 -5.08 -4.13 -6.43
CA ALA A 49 -4.72 -3.42 -7.65
C ALA A 49 -3.75 -2.25 -7.40
N ALA A 50 -3.94 -1.51 -6.31
CA ALA A 50 -3.00 -0.46 -5.90
C ALA A 50 -1.65 -1.05 -5.47
N SER A 51 -1.66 -2.12 -4.68
CA SER A 51 -0.46 -2.85 -4.23
C SER A 51 0.34 -3.40 -5.43
N ASP A 52 -0.33 -3.98 -6.41
CA ASP A 52 0.30 -4.51 -7.62
C ASP A 52 0.96 -3.41 -8.46
N ARG A 53 0.31 -2.24 -8.59
CA ARG A 53 0.89 -1.08 -9.27
C ARG A 53 2.14 -0.55 -8.57
N ILE A 54 2.14 -0.48 -7.24
CA ILE A 54 3.31 -0.11 -6.46
C ILE A 54 4.43 -1.13 -6.71
N THR A 55 4.13 -2.41 -6.64
CA THR A 55 5.09 -3.50 -6.88
C THR A 55 5.68 -3.42 -8.28
N GLU A 56 4.86 -3.18 -9.29
CA GLU A 56 5.31 -3.01 -10.67
C GLU A 56 6.25 -1.80 -10.82
N LEU A 57 5.87 -0.65 -10.26
CA LEU A 57 6.71 0.57 -10.28
C LEU A 57 8.08 0.30 -9.65
N LEU A 58 8.11 -0.30 -8.44
CA LEU A 58 9.35 -0.60 -7.73
C LEU A 58 10.21 -1.61 -8.50
N THR A 59 9.59 -2.61 -9.08
CA THR A 59 10.26 -3.63 -9.91
C THR A 59 10.90 -2.98 -11.15
N GLN A 60 10.16 -2.12 -11.84
CA GLN A 60 10.69 -1.40 -13.01
C GLN A 60 11.86 -0.48 -12.64
N GLN A 61 11.76 0.24 -11.53
CA GLN A 61 12.84 1.12 -11.06
C GLN A 61 14.08 0.29 -10.69
N ARG A 62 13.92 -0.80 -9.95
CA ARG A 62 15.02 -1.70 -9.59
C ARG A 62 15.70 -2.30 -10.82
N GLN A 63 14.93 -2.82 -11.77
CA GLN A 63 15.48 -3.38 -13.01
C GLN A 63 16.28 -2.36 -13.83
N ARG A 64 15.80 -1.10 -13.89
CA ARG A 64 16.56 -0.01 -14.53
C ARG A 64 17.87 0.25 -13.81
N LEU A 65 17.85 0.31 -12.48
CA LEU A 65 19.06 0.47 -11.67
C LEU A 65 20.04 -0.68 -11.85
N GLU A 66 19.58 -1.92 -11.86
CA GLU A 66 20.41 -3.11 -12.09
C GLU A 66 21.06 -3.08 -13.48
N LYS A 67 20.30 -2.70 -14.50
CA LYS A 67 20.82 -2.54 -15.87
C LYS A 67 21.91 -1.45 -15.92
N ILE A 68 21.72 -0.33 -15.24
CA ILE A 68 22.71 0.74 -15.17
C ILE A 68 23.93 0.29 -14.35
N ALA A 69 23.74 -0.34 -13.20
CA ALA A 69 24.81 -0.88 -12.36
C ALA A 69 25.69 -1.89 -13.07
N GLY A 70 25.11 -2.65 -14.03
CA GLY A 70 25.85 -3.59 -14.88
C GLY A 70 26.69 -2.96 -16.01
N GLN A 71 26.64 -1.65 -16.21
CA GLN A 71 27.42 -0.99 -17.25
C GLN A 71 28.92 -0.92 -16.87
N PRO A 72 29.85 -1.27 -17.77
CA PRO A 72 31.30 -1.23 -17.50
C PRO A 72 31.80 0.13 -17.01
N GLY A 73 31.20 1.22 -17.49
CA GLY A 73 31.54 2.58 -17.08
C GLY A 73 31.25 2.88 -15.59
N VAL A 74 30.22 2.27 -15.01
CA VAL A 74 29.87 2.43 -13.59
C VAL A 74 30.88 1.73 -12.70
N LEU A 75 31.24 0.50 -13.02
CA LEU A 75 32.28 -0.26 -12.32
C LEU A 75 33.64 0.47 -12.39
N GLY A 76 34.02 0.94 -13.59
CA GLY A 76 35.29 1.64 -13.79
C GLY A 76 35.40 2.93 -12.95
N VAL A 77 34.32 3.70 -12.81
CA VAL A 77 34.31 4.91 -11.98
C VAL A 77 34.47 4.56 -10.49
N LEU A 78 33.80 3.51 -10.00
CA LEU A 78 33.94 3.03 -8.62
C LEU A 78 35.36 2.55 -8.32
N GLN A 79 36.00 1.83 -9.26
CA GLN A 79 37.35 1.31 -9.09
C GLN A 79 38.42 2.40 -9.11
N ARG A 80 38.28 3.41 -9.97
CA ARG A 80 39.23 4.54 -9.99
C ARG A 80 39.14 5.46 -8.77
N GLY A 81 37.99 5.52 -8.14
CA GLY A 81 37.77 6.28 -6.90
C GLY A 81 37.90 7.80 -7.02
N VAL A 82 37.91 8.36 -8.24
CA VAL A 82 38.07 9.81 -8.47
C VAL A 82 36.74 10.51 -8.19
N PRO A 83 36.65 11.43 -7.18
CA PRO A 83 35.39 12.05 -6.78
C PRO A 83 34.67 12.78 -7.93
N ALA A 84 35.37 13.59 -8.71
CA ALA A 84 34.78 14.36 -9.80
C ALA A 84 34.25 13.49 -10.96
N GLU A 85 34.84 12.31 -11.20
CA GLU A 85 34.32 11.38 -12.21
C GLU A 85 33.05 10.67 -11.66
N ARG A 86 33.03 10.39 -10.37
CA ARG A 86 31.89 9.78 -9.70
C ARG A 86 30.69 10.71 -9.72
N GLU A 87 30.86 11.98 -9.31
CA GLU A 87 29.80 13.00 -9.31
C GLU A 87 29.20 13.18 -10.72
N ARG A 88 30.04 13.31 -11.74
CA ARG A 88 29.59 13.41 -13.13
C ARG A 88 28.81 12.18 -13.58
N LYS A 89 29.23 10.97 -13.15
CA LYS A 89 28.51 9.73 -13.46
C LYS A 89 27.20 9.61 -12.71
N GLU A 90 27.13 10.09 -11.47
CA GLU A 90 25.90 10.19 -10.68
C GLU A 90 24.86 11.10 -11.36
N ASP A 91 25.28 12.27 -11.85
CA ASP A 91 24.43 13.19 -12.59
C ASP A 91 23.95 12.60 -13.94
N GLU A 92 24.84 11.93 -14.67
CA GLU A 92 24.48 11.19 -15.88
C GLU A 92 23.41 10.13 -15.59
N ILE A 93 23.60 9.31 -14.57
CA ILE A 93 22.65 8.26 -14.17
C ILE A 93 21.33 8.88 -13.72
N LYS A 94 21.38 9.96 -12.94
CA LYS A 94 20.18 10.67 -12.48
C LYS A 94 19.34 11.14 -13.66
N SER A 95 19.96 11.65 -14.72
CA SER A 95 19.26 12.10 -15.94
C SER A 95 18.54 10.97 -16.69
N MET A 96 18.98 9.70 -16.50
CA MET A 96 18.38 8.52 -17.11
C MET A 96 17.26 7.89 -16.26
N LEU A 97 17.06 8.37 -15.02
CA LEU A 97 16.10 7.80 -14.07
C LEU A 97 14.94 8.77 -13.80
N PRO A 98 13.78 8.59 -14.45
CA PRO A 98 12.62 9.44 -14.22
C PRO A 98 12.18 9.43 -12.74
N GLY A 99 12.01 10.61 -12.16
CA GLY A 99 11.62 10.78 -10.77
C GLY A 99 12.73 10.62 -9.74
N ALA A 100 13.97 10.33 -10.15
CA ALA A 100 15.11 10.33 -9.25
C ALA A 100 15.46 11.76 -8.83
N VAL A 101 15.53 11.99 -7.52
CA VAL A 101 15.96 13.27 -6.92
C VAL A 101 17.44 13.28 -6.62
N ALA A 102 18.02 12.11 -6.31
CA ALA A 102 19.45 11.93 -6.12
C ALA A 102 19.90 10.55 -6.59
N VAL A 103 21.18 10.45 -6.97
CA VAL A 103 21.87 9.19 -7.25
C VAL A 103 23.24 9.23 -6.58
N ARG A 104 23.67 8.10 -6.02
CA ARG A 104 24.98 7.97 -5.38
C ARG A 104 25.63 6.64 -5.77
N LEU A 105 26.91 6.73 -6.10
CA LEU A 105 27.79 5.58 -6.30
C LEU A 105 28.66 5.38 -5.05
N LEU A 106 28.40 4.31 -4.33
CA LEU A 106 28.99 4.03 -3.03
C LEU A 106 30.04 2.90 -3.15
N PRO A 107 31.30 3.15 -2.79
CA PRO A 107 32.31 2.09 -2.78
C PRO A 107 31.98 1.03 -1.70
N ARG A 108 32.44 -0.20 -1.90
CA ARG A 108 32.21 -1.33 -0.98
C ARG A 108 32.65 -1.06 0.45
N ASN A 109 33.71 -0.29 0.64
CA ASN A 109 34.30 -0.02 1.96
C ASN A 109 33.51 0.98 2.81
N GLY A 110 32.30 1.36 2.33
CA GLY A 110 31.32 2.16 3.06
C GLY A 110 31.52 3.68 2.94
N PRO A 111 30.64 4.44 3.58
CA PRO A 111 30.59 5.90 3.48
C PRO A 111 31.77 6.62 4.13
N GLY A 112 32.59 5.93 4.93
CA GLY A 112 33.78 6.53 5.59
C GLY A 112 34.88 7.04 4.65
N THR A 113 34.78 6.72 3.35
CA THR A 113 35.69 7.23 2.29
C THR A 113 35.05 8.33 1.45
N MET A 114 33.82 8.78 1.80
CA MET A 114 33.17 9.88 1.08
C MET A 114 33.72 11.24 1.54
N PRO A 115 33.97 12.17 0.61
CA PRO A 115 34.28 13.55 0.99
C PRO A 115 33.08 14.13 1.76
N SER A 116 33.36 14.82 2.86
CA SER A 116 32.46 15.32 3.89
C SER A 116 31.46 16.40 3.47
N THR A 117 31.20 16.61 2.20
CA THR A 117 30.37 17.71 1.71
C THR A 117 28.87 17.39 1.63
N GLU A 118 28.46 16.12 1.70
CA GLU A 118 27.04 15.74 1.77
C GLU A 118 26.83 14.78 2.93
N THR A 119 26.21 15.27 3.98
CA THR A 119 25.77 14.46 5.12
C THR A 119 24.57 13.62 4.68
N LEU A 120 24.82 12.34 4.36
CA LEU A 120 23.76 11.34 4.38
C LEU A 120 23.21 11.29 5.81
N ASP A 121 21.89 11.32 5.95
CA ASP A 121 21.29 11.16 7.27
C ASP A 121 21.57 9.75 7.84
N ARG A 122 21.31 9.55 9.13
CA ARG A 122 21.55 8.26 9.78
C ARG A 122 20.72 7.14 9.16
N ALA A 123 19.51 7.43 8.72
CA ALA A 123 18.61 6.44 8.14
C ALA A 123 19.15 5.94 6.80
N CYS A 124 19.63 6.85 5.93
CA CYS A 124 20.30 6.47 4.67
C CYS A 124 21.57 5.63 4.93
N LEU A 125 22.36 5.96 5.97
CA LEU A 125 23.56 5.18 6.33
C LEU A 125 23.20 3.78 6.80
N ASP A 126 22.17 3.62 7.61
CA ASP A 126 21.66 2.31 8.04
C ASP A 126 21.09 1.50 6.91
N PHE A 127 20.37 2.15 5.98
CA PHE A 127 19.89 1.51 4.75
C PHE A 127 21.04 0.95 3.92
N ILE A 128 22.09 1.76 3.65
CA ILE A 128 23.28 1.34 2.91
C ILE A 128 23.99 0.19 3.63
N ARG A 129 24.10 0.24 4.96
CA ARG A 129 24.71 -0.83 5.76
C ARG A 129 23.93 -2.13 5.58
N ARG A 130 22.59 -2.11 5.62
CA ARG A 130 21.78 -3.30 5.38
C ARG A 130 21.96 -3.82 3.96
N VAL A 131 21.99 -2.95 2.96
CA VAL A 131 22.28 -3.33 1.56
C VAL A 131 23.65 -4.00 1.44
N SER A 132 24.65 -3.51 2.16
CA SER A 132 26.02 -4.06 2.13
C SER A 132 26.15 -5.45 2.78
N MET A 133 25.30 -5.75 3.73
CA MET A 133 25.28 -7.02 4.46
C MET A 133 24.31 -8.05 3.87
N ALA A 134 23.35 -7.60 3.05
CA ALA A 134 22.30 -8.46 2.51
C ALA A 134 22.82 -9.28 1.32
N ASN A 135 22.45 -10.56 1.29
CA ASN A 135 22.64 -11.42 0.12
C ASN A 135 21.48 -11.32 -0.90
N THR A 136 20.39 -10.69 -0.49
CA THR A 136 19.17 -10.46 -1.29
C THR A 136 18.92 -8.95 -1.43
N PRO A 137 18.16 -8.51 -2.44
CA PRO A 137 17.76 -7.12 -2.56
C PRO A 137 17.07 -6.63 -1.28
N VAL A 138 17.47 -5.47 -0.78
CA VAL A 138 16.82 -4.81 0.36
C VAL A 138 15.55 -4.10 -0.11
N ALA A 139 14.50 -4.19 0.68
CA ALA A 139 13.25 -3.49 0.43
C ALA A 139 13.44 -1.96 0.39
N PRO A 140 12.75 -1.24 -0.50
CA PRO A 140 12.77 0.23 -0.51
C PRO A 140 12.31 0.82 0.82
N GLU A 141 12.86 1.96 1.19
CA GLU A 141 12.48 2.69 2.40
C GLU A 141 12.29 4.18 2.14
N PHE A 142 11.28 4.76 2.80
CA PHE A 142 11.12 6.20 2.89
C PHE A 142 12.04 6.79 3.95
N HIS A 143 12.59 7.94 3.64
CA HIS A 143 13.44 8.75 4.49
C HIS A 143 12.91 10.18 4.58
N ALA A 144 13.24 10.88 5.67
CA ALA A 144 12.83 12.26 5.94
C ALA A 144 11.30 12.47 5.82
N ILE A 145 10.51 11.50 6.30
CA ILE A 145 9.05 11.49 6.19
C ILE A 145 8.47 12.78 6.78
N GLY A 146 7.61 13.47 5.99
CA GLY A 146 7.01 14.75 6.36
C GLY A 146 7.88 15.98 6.15
N ALA A 147 9.15 15.82 5.74
CA ALA A 147 10.04 16.93 5.39
C ALA A 147 9.98 17.26 3.89
N ALA A 148 10.45 18.46 3.52
CA ALA A 148 10.55 18.88 2.12
C ALA A 148 11.50 18.00 1.30
N THR A 149 12.41 17.28 1.96
CA THR A 149 13.39 16.36 1.37
C THR A 149 12.93 14.90 1.42
N GLU A 150 11.64 14.65 1.68
CA GLU A 150 11.07 13.30 1.72
C GLU A 150 11.28 12.57 0.39
N HIS A 151 11.85 11.37 0.47
CA HIS A 151 12.13 10.50 -0.67
C HIS A 151 12.12 9.04 -0.23
N TYR A 152 12.11 8.12 -1.19
CA TYR A 152 12.38 6.71 -0.93
C TYR A 152 13.59 6.23 -1.71
N ASP A 153 14.34 5.33 -1.11
CA ASP A 153 15.59 4.83 -1.62
C ASP A 153 15.46 3.40 -2.17
N ILE A 154 16.11 3.19 -3.31
CA ILE A 154 16.35 1.86 -3.89
C ILE A 154 17.85 1.72 -4.11
N ALA A 155 18.44 0.63 -3.65
CA ALA A 155 19.85 0.34 -3.85
C ALA A 155 20.06 -1.00 -4.52
N VAL A 156 21.06 -1.06 -5.42
CA VAL A 156 21.49 -2.26 -6.11
C VAL A 156 23.01 -2.41 -6.04
N ALA A 157 23.51 -3.64 -6.03
CA ALA A 157 24.93 -3.90 -6.02
C ALA A 157 25.53 -3.70 -7.41
N VAL A 158 26.63 -2.96 -7.48
CA VAL A 158 27.54 -2.92 -8.65
C VAL A 158 28.53 -4.09 -8.48
N ARG A 159 28.55 -5.02 -9.42
CA ARG A 159 29.33 -6.26 -9.31
C ARG A 159 30.54 -6.22 -10.25
N ASP A 160 31.64 -6.80 -9.79
CA ASP A 160 32.83 -7.03 -10.60
C ASP A 160 32.64 -8.22 -11.57
N GLU A 161 33.66 -8.52 -12.35
CA GLU A 161 33.72 -9.64 -13.31
C GLU A 161 33.51 -11.00 -12.62
N ASN A 162 33.87 -11.12 -11.34
CA ASN A 162 33.67 -12.31 -10.52
C ASN A 162 32.30 -12.33 -9.82
N ARG A 163 31.39 -11.41 -10.18
CA ARG A 163 30.06 -11.21 -9.56
C ARG A 163 30.10 -10.81 -8.10
N LYS A 164 31.24 -10.39 -7.56
CA LYS A 164 31.37 -9.87 -6.19
C LYS A 164 30.95 -8.40 -6.17
N PRO A 165 30.31 -7.94 -5.08
CA PRO A 165 29.99 -6.51 -4.96
C PRO A 165 31.28 -5.66 -4.92
N ALA A 166 31.44 -4.77 -5.89
CA ALA A 166 32.48 -3.74 -5.95
C ALA A 166 32.02 -2.44 -5.29
N GLY A 167 30.70 -2.23 -5.23
CA GLY A 167 30.07 -1.09 -4.63
C GLY A 167 28.54 -1.17 -4.79
N TYR A 168 27.88 -0.06 -4.57
CA TYR A 168 26.42 0.05 -4.64
C TYR A 168 26.00 1.29 -5.41
N LEU A 169 24.93 1.17 -6.18
CA LEU A 169 24.22 2.27 -6.80
C LEU A 169 22.96 2.51 -5.98
N LEU A 170 22.88 3.66 -5.33
CA LEU A 170 21.73 4.15 -4.57
C LEU A 170 21.00 5.19 -5.41
N ALA A 171 19.70 5.08 -5.54
CA ALA A 171 18.86 6.11 -6.14
C ALA A 171 17.72 6.48 -5.19
N SER A 172 17.58 7.77 -4.94
CA SER A 172 16.49 8.38 -4.17
C SER A 172 15.42 8.89 -5.12
N PHE A 173 14.17 8.52 -4.90
CA PHE A 173 13.04 8.91 -5.74
C PHE A 173 12.06 9.77 -4.96
N ALA A 174 11.48 10.76 -5.64
CA ALA A 174 10.40 11.55 -5.08
C ALA A 174 9.16 10.69 -4.80
N ARG A 175 8.33 11.10 -3.84
CA ARG A 175 7.06 10.46 -3.50
C ARG A 175 6.05 10.42 -4.65
N ALA A 176 6.08 11.42 -5.54
CA ALA A 176 5.06 11.64 -6.57
C ALA A 176 4.75 10.42 -7.46
N PRO A 177 5.70 9.61 -7.96
CA PRO A 177 5.38 8.42 -8.75
C PRO A 177 4.56 7.38 -7.97
N LEU A 178 4.84 7.16 -6.69
CA LEU A 178 4.07 6.26 -5.83
C LEU A 178 2.68 6.82 -5.54
N GLN A 179 2.60 8.11 -5.27
CA GLN A 179 1.33 8.80 -5.07
C GLN A 179 0.43 8.65 -6.30
N SER A 180 0.95 8.88 -7.50
CA SER A 180 0.19 8.70 -8.74
C SER A 180 -0.25 7.25 -8.97
N ALA A 181 0.57 6.26 -8.61
CA ALA A 181 0.19 4.84 -8.70
C ALA A 181 -1.02 4.51 -7.80
N ILE A 182 -1.07 5.11 -6.61
CA ILE A 182 -2.18 4.96 -5.66
C ILE A 182 -3.43 5.72 -6.15
N GLU A 183 -3.27 6.98 -6.62
CA GLU A 183 -4.35 7.82 -7.14
C GLU A 183 -5.11 7.14 -8.28
N LEU A 184 -4.39 6.50 -9.20
CA LEU A 184 -4.97 5.76 -10.32
C LEU A 184 -5.82 4.54 -9.90
N ALA A 185 -5.61 4.02 -8.69
CA ALA A 185 -6.38 2.90 -8.14
C ALA A 185 -7.49 3.33 -7.19
N LEU A 186 -7.44 4.59 -6.70
CA LEU A 186 -8.37 5.10 -5.69
C LEU A 186 -9.73 5.40 -6.32
N PRO A 187 -10.82 4.72 -5.90
CA PRO A 187 -12.16 5.03 -6.37
C PRO A 187 -12.67 6.35 -5.74
N PRO A 188 -13.64 7.02 -6.38
CA PRO A 188 -14.29 8.19 -5.81
C PRO A 188 -14.82 7.93 -4.39
N GLY A 189 -14.56 8.85 -3.47
CA GLY A 189 -14.97 8.75 -2.07
C GLY A 189 -14.19 7.73 -1.23
N GLY A 190 -13.21 7.04 -1.82
CA GLY A 190 -12.33 6.12 -1.08
C GLY A 190 -11.20 6.86 -0.36
N TYR A 191 -10.57 6.16 0.58
CA TYR A 191 -9.34 6.58 1.27
C TYR A 191 -8.29 5.48 1.17
N MET A 192 -7.08 5.85 0.78
CA MET A 192 -5.91 4.96 0.78
C MET A 192 -4.77 5.56 1.57
N GLU A 193 -4.11 4.71 2.34
CA GLU A 193 -2.96 5.08 3.16
C GLU A 193 -1.85 4.06 2.97
N LEU A 194 -0.66 4.54 2.55
CA LEU A 194 0.57 3.76 2.52
C LEU A 194 1.35 4.02 3.80
N GLN A 195 1.64 2.98 4.51
CA GLN A 195 2.38 3.02 5.77
C GLN A 195 3.70 2.26 5.65
N GLN A 196 4.73 2.73 6.35
CA GLN A 196 6.03 2.06 6.48
C GLN A 196 6.24 1.55 7.89
N ALA A 197 6.70 0.30 8.02
CA ALA A 197 7.15 -0.23 9.31
C ALA A 197 8.46 0.43 9.73
N MET A 198 8.47 1.02 10.91
CA MET A 198 9.65 1.61 11.55
C MET A 198 10.42 0.58 12.38
N ALA A 199 11.60 0.94 12.88
CA ALA A 199 12.46 0.02 13.62
C ALA A 199 11.91 -0.42 14.99
N ASP A 200 10.95 0.34 15.53
CA ASP A 200 10.27 0.09 16.81
C ASP A 200 8.91 -0.60 16.66
N ASP A 201 8.68 -1.27 15.52
CA ASP A 201 7.42 -1.91 15.14
C ASP A 201 6.22 -0.92 15.04
N GLN A 202 6.48 0.38 15.04
CA GLN A 202 5.45 1.37 14.75
C GLN A 202 5.27 1.52 13.24
N TRP A 203 4.04 1.89 12.85
CA TRP A 203 3.71 2.19 11.47
C TRP A 203 3.64 3.71 11.29
N GLN A 204 4.34 4.21 10.29
CA GLN A 204 4.30 5.62 9.94
C GLN A 204 3.65 5.80 8.57
N THR A 205 2.66 6.68 8.50
CA THR A 205 2.01 7.07 7.24
C THR A 205 2.97 7.85 6.38
N VAL A 206 3.17 7.37 5.14
CA VAL A 206 4.04 8.03 4.14
C VAL A 206 3.21 8.68 3.03
N ILE A 207 2.08 8.10 2.67
CA ILE A 207 1.14 8.67 1.69
C ILE A 207 -0.29 8.46 2.23
N ALA A 208 -1.10 9.51 2.22
CA ALA A 208 -2.53 9.42 2.51
C ALA A 208 -3.31 10.18 1.43
N LEU A 209 -4.32 9.54 0.84
CA LEU A 209 -5.10 10.06 -0.29
C LEU A 209 -6.59 9.80 -0.08
N GLY A 210 -7.41 10.73 -0.50
CA GLY A 210 -8.87 10.64 -0.39
C GLY A 210 -9.40 11.18 0.92
N GLN A 211 -10.63 10.80 1.26
CA GLN A 211 -11.31 11.25 2.48
C GLN A 211 -11.49 10.07 3.43
N VAL A 212 -11.03 10.22 4.67
CA VAL A 212 -11.24 9.22 5.71
C VAL A 212 -12.74 8.98 5.86
N ALA A 213 -13.16 7.74 5.67
CA ALA A 213 -14.55 7.36 5.80
C ALA A 213 -15.02 7.47 7.26
N SER A 214 -16.32 7.71 7.43
CA SER A 214 -16.95 7.74 8.76
C SER A 214 -16.72 6.42 9.50
N ALA A 215 -16.71 6.46 10.84
CA ALA A 215 -16.53 5.29 11.69
C ALA A 215 -17.47 4.14 11.29
N GLY A 216 -16.91 2.94 11.08
CA GLY A 216 -17.67 1.72 10.72
C GLY A 216 -17.39 1.18 9.33
N THR A 217 -16.58 1.85 8.51
CA THR A 217 -16.15 1.30 7.21
C THR A 217 -15.08 0.23 7.39
N ALA A 218 -15.24 -0.90 6.68
CA ALA A 218 -14.24 -1.95 6.66
C ALA A 218 -12.94 -1.44 6.02
N SER A 219 -11.82 -1.63 6.72
CA SER A 219 -10.49 -1.41 6.16
C SER A 219 -9.94 -2.72 5.62
N VAL A 220 -9.33 -2.67 4.44
CA VAL A 220 -8.63 -3.80 3.83
C VAL A 220 -7.16 -3.45 3.73
N VAL A 221 -6.31 -4.40 4.14
CA VAL A 221 -4.86 -4.26 4.13
C VAL A 221 -4.28 -5.13 3.02
N SER A 222 -3.34 -4.57 2.26
CA SER A 222 -2.54 -5.27 1.26
C SER A 222 -1.08 -4.84 1.37
N THR A 223 -0.15 -5.77 1.16
CA THR A 223 1.29 -5.48 1.25
C THR A 223 1.91 -5.60 -0.13
N PRO A 224 2.47 -4.52 -0.70
CA PRO A 224 3.24 -4.60 -1.94
C PRO A 224 4.43 -5.55 -1.78
N SER A 225 4.66 -6.39 -2.79
CA SER A 225 5.76 -7.35 -2.77
C SER A 225 7.11 -6.63 -2.69
N ASP A 226 8.08 -7.27 -2.02
CA ASP A 226 9.45 -6.76 -1.86
C ASP A 226 9.54 -5.36 -1.23
N SER A 227 8.57 -4.99 -0.39
CA SER A 227 8.58 -3.73 0.35
C SER A 227 8.32 -3.96 1.83
N ARG A 228 8.66 -2.96 2.65
CA ARG A 228 8.30 -2.87 4.08
C ARG A 228 7.06 -2.01 4.29
N TRP A 229 6.26 -1.88 3.25
CA TRP A 229 5.08 -1.03 3.23
C TRP A 229 3.80 -1.83 3.35
N THR A 230 2.82 -1.21 3.92
CA THR A 230 1.46 -1.73 4.01
C THR A 230 0.51 -0.69 3.44
N LEU A 231 -0.37 -1.12 2.54
CA LEU A 231 -1.40 -0.29 1.96
C LEU A 231 -2.73 -0.61 2.65
N MET A 232 -3.33 0.40 3.26
CA MET A 232 -4.67 0.33 3.84
C MET A 232 -5.66 1.04 2.92
N PHE A 233 -6.76 0.39 2.60
CA PHE A 233 -7.87 0.97 1.85
C PHE A 233 -9.14 0.99 2.68
N GLN A 234 -9.83 2.13 2.69
CA GLN A 234 -11.17 2.30 3.24
C GLN A 234 -12.10 2.78 2.12
N SER A 235 -13.20 2.08 1.91
CA SER A 235 -14.21 2.54 0.96
C SER A 235 -15.12 3.57 1.62
N GLY A 236 -15.38 4.68 0.96
CA GLY A 236 -16.30 5.73 1.44
C GLY A 236 -17.77 5.36 1.36
N GLU A 237 -18.11 4.33 0.60
CA GLU A 237 -19.50 3.88 0.45
C GLU A 237 -19.84 2.81 1.49
N VAL A 238 -20.55 3.20 2.53
CA VAL A 238 -21.32 2.22 3.33
C VAL A 238 -22.58 1.90 2.52
N PRO A 239 -22.84 0.63 2.14
CA PRO A 239 -24.07 0.31 1.43
C PRO A 239 -25.26 0.82 2.23
N SER A 240 -26.02 1.73 1.65
CA SER A 240 -27.21 2.36 2.29
C SER A 240 -28.24 1.33 2.76
N ALA A 241 -28.25 0.15 2.16
CA ALA A 241 -29.07 -0.99 2.58
C ALA A 241 -28.71 -1.47 4.03
N ILE A 242 -27.48 -1.33 4.47
CA ILE A 242 -27.08 -1.68 5.85
C ILE A 242 -27.73 -0.71 6.86
N LEU A 243 -27.86 0.56 6.50
CA LEU A 243 -28.47 1.59 7.36
C LEU A 243 -30.00 1.61 7.29
N SER A 244 -30.60 1.24 6.15
CA SER A 244 -32.06 1.33 5.95
C SER A 244 -32.80 0.08 6.40
N GLY A 245 -32.19 -1.09 6.39
CA GLY A 245 -32.83 -2.35 6.76
C GLY A 245 -33.42 -2.36 8.16
N ASN A 246 -32.71 -1.82 9.15
CA ASN A 246 -33.23 -1.70 10.51
C ASN A 246 -34.51 -0.85 10.58
N ARG A 247 -34.66 0.19 9.78
CA ARG A 247 -35.85 1.08 9.82
C ARG A 247 -37.09 0.38 9.25
N ILE A 248 -36.95 -0.41 8.19
CA ILE A 248 -38.08 -1.13 7.58
C ILE A 248 -38.64 -2.19 8.53
N PHE A 249 -37.75 -2.92 9.23
CA PHE A 249 -38.18 -3.90 10.24
C PHE A 249 -38.83 -3.24 11.46
N TYR A 250 -38.32 -2.14 11.94
CA TYR A 250 -38.99 -1.38 13.01
C TYR A 250 -40.38 -0.89 12.58
N PHE A 251 -40.56 -0.40 11.37
CA PHE A 251 -41.87 -0.01 10.85
C PHE A 251 -42.83 -1.20 10.71
N ALA A 252 -42.37 -2.34 10.20
CA ALA A 252 -43.19 -3.55 10.09
C ALA A 252 -43.60 -4.08 11.45
N PHE A 253 -42.72 -4.02 12.44
CA PHE A 253 -43.00 -4.46 13.83
C PHE A 253 -44.01 -3.53 14.53
N ILE A 254 -43.93 -2.23 14.32
CA ILE A 254 -44.88 -1.26 14.88
C ILE A 254 -46.27 -1.43 14.25
N LEU A 255 -46.35 -1.69 12.92
CA LEU A 255 -47.59 -1.92 12.18
C LEU A 255 -48.29 -3.26 12.61
N LEU A 256 -47.51 -4.22 13.11
CA LEU A 256 -48.03 -5.50 13.60
C LEU A 256 -48.48 -5.44 15.09
N ALA A 257 -48.02 -4.40 15.82
CA ALA A 257 -48.36 -4.20 17.24
C ALA A 257 -49.57 -3.27 17.44
N LEU A 258 -50.04 -2.58 16.41
CA LEU A 258 -51.26 -1.78 16.36
C LEU A 258 -52.42 -2.60 15.81
#